data_b2fef783ba5479b3199399b51821ad83
#
_entry.id   b2fef783ba5479b3199399b51821ad83
#
_cell.length_a   1.000
_cell.length_b   1.000
_cell.length_c   1.000
_cell.angle_alpha   90.00
_cell.angle_beta   90.00
_cell.angle_gamma   90.00
#
_symmetry.space_group_name_H-M   'P 1'
#
loop_
_entity.id
_entity.type
_entity.pdbx_description
1 polymer ?
#
loop_
_entity_poly.entity_id
_entity_poly.type
_entity_poly.pdbx_seq_one_letter_code
_entity_poly.pdbx_strand_id
1 'polypeptide(L)'
;MSYTAAQVRQTHAEYEKYVNEWKFLQDSYLGGADYQDGQYLTRYIFESDEEYQERVSQTPYDNHCRSVVHLYNSFLFSTPPHRELNDLAEDPRMQAFLEDADLDGRSWNAFMRQVDITTSVYGSAWIVIDKPEVQVFTAADEIALGVRPYASLFTPLNVLDWQWSRRPNGRYELTYLKVVEDRGTDQSIIKLFYEDRTDTVVIRNDNSQPQIISSVPNMLGRLPVVVAYNTRSATRGIGISDLTDVSRMNRSVYDEHSEIVQIIRLSNHPSLVKTAGTQAAAGAGAIIQMEDNMDPGLRPFLLQPDSASLDGVRASIADKIEAINRMTSLGSVRAMESRTLSGVALETEMRTLNAKLSEKGDQLELCEEQVFELWAAWMGMTWTGKIKYADSFNARDRMNDLRLLNTAMPMIANNPDMMLEIQRQVAGILVEDTERLNEMLSSIEEYQQQEDVAEGDIADDTQEDTQDDSTDRVYPDGQPIPEDLPPAYQSSASDGVPEGQACGNCGYNQNQMCTKFNNAEIRESWWCLKWEPQA
;
A
#
# COMPACT_ATOMS: atom_id res chain seq x y z
N MET A 1 42.05 14.21 -5.58
CA MET A 1 41.80 14.43 -4.13
C MET A 1 42.07 13.12 -3.43
N SER A 2 42.51 13.14 -2.16
CA SER A 2 42.68 11.91 -1.37
C SER A 2 41.84 12.04 -0.11
N TYR A 3 41.16 10.95 0.26
CA TYR A 3 40.37 10.87 1.49
C TYR A 3 41.22 10.25 2.60
N THR A 4 41.06 10.73 3.83
CA THR A 4 41.60 10.05 5.00
C THR A 4 40.62 8.97 5.49
N ALA A 5 41.14 7.93 6.14
CA ALA A 5 40.31 6.88 6.73
C ALA A 5 39.28 7.44 7.73
N ALA A 6 39.65 8.49 8.49
CA ALA A 6 38.73 9.16 9.41
C ALA A 6 37.53 9.82 8.68
N GLN A 7 37.80 10.53 7.57
CA GLN A 7 36.71 11.17 6.78
C GLN A 7 35.74 10.16 6.17
N VAL A 8 36.24 9.03 5.68
CA VAL A 8 35.41 7.99 5.09
C VAL A 8 34.57 7.27 6.14
N ARG A 9 35.15 7.05 7.34
CA ARG A 9 34.46 6.37 8.45
C ARG A 9 33.53 7.27 9.27
N GLN A 10 33.68 8.59 9.16
CA GLN A 10 32.84 9.54 9.88
C GLN A 10 31.37 9.34 9.49
N THR A 11 30.49 9.38 10.48
CA THR A 11 29.03 9.23 10.31
C THR A 11 28.30 10.50 10.76
N HIS A 12 27.09 10.68 10.29
CA HIS A 12 26.22 11.78 10.72
C HIS A 12 25.78 11.58 12.17
N ALA A 13 25.65 12.66 12.94
CA ALA A 13 25.24 12.59 14.35
C ALA A 13 23.88 11.89 14.55
N GLU A 14 22.91 12.13 13.65
CA GLU A 14 21.61 11.46 13.70
C GLU A 14 21.73 9.97 13.31
N TYR A 15 22.66 9.57 12.45
CA TYR A 15 22.94 8.16 12.19
C TYR A 15 23.34 7.42 13.47
N GLU A 16 24.29 7.97 14.24
CA GLU A 16 24.73 7.39 15.51
C GLU A 16 23.60 7.23 16.53
N LYS A 17 22.67 8.17 16.52
CA LYS A 17 21.51 8.16 17.42
C LYS A 17 20.50 7.08 17.05
N TYR A 18 20.24 6.85 15.76
CA TYR A 18 19.16 5.98 15.30
C TYR A 18 19.62 4.60 14.81
N VAL A 19 20.91 4.34 14.61
CA VAL A 19 21.42 3.09 14.03
C VAL A 19 20.98 1.84 14.79
N ASN A 20 20.96 1.88 16.12
CA ASN A 20 20.53 0.75 16.95
C ASN A 20 19.00 0.52 16.87
N GLU A 21 18.22 1.60 16.77
CA GLU A 21 16.77 1.52 16.56
C GLU A 21 16.49 0.90 15.18
N TRP A 22 17.14 1.37 14.13
CA TRP A 22 16.97 0.81 12.78
C TRP A 22 17.34 -0.67 12.69
N LYS A 23 18.40 -1.10 13.39
CA LYS A 23 18.74 -2.54 13.49
C LYS A 23 17.65 -3.32 14.19
N PHE A 24 17.17 -2.83 15.32
CA PHE A 24 16.08 -3.48 16.04
C PHE A 24 14.80 -3.60 15.20
N LEU A 25 14.45 -2.55 14.44
CA LEU A 25 13.30 -2.55 13.53
C LEU A 25 13.49 -3.55 12.38
N GLN A 26 14.70 -3.58 11.79
CA GLN A 26 15.07 -4.55 10.76
C GLN A 26 14.91 -5.99 11.26
N ASP A 27 15.53 -6.31 12.40
CA ASP A 27 15.51 -7.65 12.97
C ASP A 27 14.10 -8.05 13.38
N SER A 28 13.31 -7.10 13.91
CA SER A 28 11.89 -7.32 14.23
C SER A 28 11.06 -7.65 12.97
N TYR A 29 11.37 -7.02 11.84
CA TYR A 29 10.72 -7.31 10.56
C TYR A 29 11.21 -8.64 9.98
N LEU A 30 12.52 -8.92 9.97
CA LEU A 30 13.10 -10.14 9.42
C LEU A 30 12.74 -11.37 10.27
N GLY A 31 12.75 -11.23 11.60
CA GLY A 31 12.50 -12.37 12.51
C GLY A 31 13.51 -13.50 12.36
N GLY A 32 13.17 -14.70 12.83
CA GLY A 32 14.02 -15.89 12.68
C GLY A 32 15.39 -15.73 13.33
N ALA A 33 16.45 -16.13 12.63
CA ALA A 33 17.83 -16.09 13.13
C ALA A 33 18.29 -14.64 13.43
N ASP A 34 17.95 -13.67 12.57
CA ASP A 34 18.34 -12.27 12.77
C ASP A 34 17.81 -11.72 14.10
N TYR A 35 16.56 -12.08 14.47
CA TYR A 35 15.97 -11.65 15.73
C TYR A 35 16.58 -12.37 16.93
N GLN A 36 16.91 -13.67 16.80
CA GLN A 36 17.57 -14.44 17.84
C GLN A 36 18.99 -13.95 18.08
N ASP A 37 19.76 -13.71 17.01
CA ASP A 37 21.12 -13.18 17.07
C ASP A 37 21.17 -11.78 17.69
N GLY A 38 20.11 -10.98 17.52
CA GLY A 38 19.93 -9.67 18.14
C GLY A 38 19.77 -9.72 19.67
N GLN A 39 19.53 -10.91 20.25
CA GLN A 39 19.40 -11.16 21.70
C GLN A 39 18.38 -10.23 22.37
N TYR A 40 17.22 -10.08 21.76
CA TYR A 40 16.16 -9.17 22.23
C TYR A 40 15.33 -9.75 23.39
N LEU A 41 15.51 -11.04 23.74
CA LEU A 41 14.85 -11.66 24.88
C LEU A 41 15.39 -11.05 26.19
N THR A 42 14.48 -10.74 27.11
CA THR A 42 14.87 -10.21 28.44
C THR A 42 15.52 -11.30 29.27
N ARG A 43 16.74 -11.05 29.76
CA ARG A 43 17.53 -11.97 30.55
C ARG A 43 17.07 -11.93 32.03
N TYR A 44 16.99 -13.11 32.68
CA TYR A 44 16.73 -13.19 34.11
C TYR A 44 17.99 -12.87 34.93
N ILE A 45 17.81 -12.35 36.13
CA ILE A 45 18.90 -11.82 36.97
C ILE A 45 19.95 -12.90 37.30
N PHE A 46 19.53 -14.16 37.49
CA PHE A 46 20.40 -15.25 37.90
C PHE A 46 20.59 -16.32 36.80
N GLU A 47 20.24 -15.99 35.56
CA GLU A 47 20.34 -16.89 34.40
C GLU A 47 21.79 -16.96 33.91
N SER A 48 22.33 -18.18 33.73
CA SER A 48 23.63 -18.37 33.10
C SER A 48 23.59 -18.07 31.60
N ASP A 49 24.76 -17.94 30.95
CA ASP A 49 24.82 -17.69 29.50
C ASP A 49 24.25 -18.89 28.71
N GLU A 50 24.52 -20.13 29.16
CA GLU A 50 24.03 -21.34 28.54
C GLU A 50 22.51 -21.47 28.63
N GLU A 51 21.92 -21.18 29.80
CA GLU A 51 20.47 -21.20 30.01
C GLU A 51 19.79 -20.11 29.15
N TYR A 52 20.38 -18.91 29.07
CA TYR A 52 19.86 -17.84 28.22
C TYR A 52 19.86 -18.25 26.74
N GLN A 53 20.96 -18.80 26.22
CA GLN A 53 21.04 -19.24 24.83
C GLN A 53 20.06 -20.38 24.54
N GLU A 54 19.91 -21.35 25.47
CA GLU A 54 18.90 -22.40 25.34
C GLU A 54 17.49 -21.81 25.26
N ARG A 55 17.17 -20.85 26.11
CA ARG A 55 15.86 -20.15 26.13
C ARG A 55 15.62 -19.37 24.85
N VAL A 56 16.60 -18.61 24.33
CA VAL A 56 16.52 -17.91 23.04
C VAL A 56 16.23 -18.89 21.91
N SER A 57 16.92 -20.03 21.87
CA SER A 57 16.76 -21.02 20.79
C SER A 57 15.39 -21.72 20.80
N GLN A 58 14.73 -21.81 21.96
CA GLN A 58 13.45 -22.50 22.13
C GLN A 58 12.26 -21.57 22.04
N THR A 59 12.45 -20.25 22.18
CA THR A 59 11.35 -19.30 22.18
C THR A 59 10.90 -18.96 20.75
N PRO A 60 9.64 -19.22 20.40
CA PRO A 60 9.13 -18.86 19.08
C PRO A 60 8.92 -17.33 18.98
N TYR A 61 9.34 -16.76 17.87
CA TYR A 61 9.03 -15.36 17.53
C TYR A 61 7.81 -15.28 16.62
N ASP A 62 6.68 -14.82 17.15
CA ASP A 62 5.49 -14.53 16.35
C ASP A 62 5.63 -13.15 15.69
N ASN A 63 5.86 -13.14 14.38
CA ASN A 63 6.26 -11.92 13.66
C ASN A 63 5.04 -11.07 13.26
N HIS A 64 4.49 -10.33 14.21
CA HIS A 64 3.44 -9.33 13.95
C HIS A 64 3.98 -8.14 13.15
N CYS A 65 5.26 -7.78 13.27
CA CYS A 65 5.88 -6.68 12.54
C CYS A 65 5.83 -6.91 11.03
N ARG A 66 6.29 -8.08 10.57
CA ARG A 66 6.22 -8.44 9.15
C ARG A 66 4.78 -8.48 8.64
N SER A 67 3.89 -9.05 9.43
CA SER A 67 2.47 -9.16 9.09
C SER A 67 1.83 -7.79 8.84
N VAL A 68 2.10 -6.79 9.70
CA VAL A 68 1.59 -5.42 9.56
C VAL A 68 2.11 -4.77 8.27
N VAL A 69 3.42 -4.80 8.03
CA VAL A 69 4.04 -4.20 6.84
C VAL A 69 3.49 -4.83 5.56
N HIS A 70 3.41 -6.16 5.50
CA HIS A 70 2.90 -6.85 4.32
C HIS A 70 1.41 -6.57 4.06
N LEU A 71 0.59 -6.44 5.10
CA LEU A 71 -0.81 -6.08 4.95
C LEU A 71 -0.96 -4.67 4.36
N TYR A 72 -0.27 -3.66 4.90
CA TYR A 72 -0.29 -2.31 4.35
C TYR A 72 0.17 -2.28 2.90
N ASN A 73 1.31 -2.92 2.59
CA ASN A 73 1.82 -3.02 1.23
C ASN A 73 0.83 -3.71 0.28
N SER A 74 0.18 -4.80 0.72
CA SER A 74 -0.80 -5.53 -0.08
C SER A 74 -2.03 -4.69 -0.39
N PHE A 75 -2.53 -3.91 0.57
CA PHE A 75 -3.65 -2.99 0.32
C PHE A 75 -3.26 -1.85 -0.61
N LEU A 76 -2.11 -1.21 -0.34
CA LEU A 76 -1.63 -0.04 -1.09
C LEU A 76 -1.43 -0.35 -2.59
N PHE A 77 -0.92 -1.55 -2.88
CA PHE A 77 -0.69 -2.02 -4.25
C PHE A 77 -1.73 -3.03 -4.74
N SER A 78 -2.91 -3.08 -4.12
CA SER A 78 -4.03 -3.89 -4.59
C SER A 78 -4.57 -3.40 -5.93
N THR A 79 -4.52 -2.09 -6.15
CA THR A 79 -4.81 -1.43 -7.41
C THR A 79 -3.50 -0.81 -7.92
N PRO A 80 -3.09 -1.05 -9.17
CA PRO A 80 -1.91 -0.42 -9.75
C PRO A 80 -2.03 1.10 -9.72
N PRO A 81 -0.97 1.84 -9.36
CA PRO A 81 -0.97 3.30 -9.46
C PRO A 81 -1.15 3.76 -10.91
N HIS A 82 -1.95 4.81 -11.11
CA HIS A 82 -2.10 5.44 -12.40
C HIS A 82 -0.92 6.39 -12.66
N ARG A 83 -0.27 6.26 -13.83
CA ARG A 83 0.91 7.02 -14.22
C ARG A 83 0.70 7.66 -15.58
N GLU A 84 0.49 8.96 -15.58
CA GLU A 84 0.48 9.78 -16.79
C GLU A 84 1.91 10.20 -17.10
N LEU A 85 2.56 9.52 -18.02
CA LEU A 85 3.98 9.76 -18.34
C LEU A 85 4.19 10.86 -19.39
N ASN A 86 3.14 11.26 -20.12
CA ASN A 86 3.17 12.24 -21.21
C ASN A 86 4.34 11.98 -22.19
N ASP A 87 5.18 12.98 -22.46
CA ASP A 87 6.29 12.88 -23.41
C ASP A 87 7.29 11.74 -23.10
N LEU A 88 7.38 11.28 -21.86
CA LEU A 88 8.26 10.17 -21.48
C LEU A 88 7.70 8.81 -21.91
N ALA A 89 6.38 8.69 -22.16
CA ALA A 89 5.76 7.44 -22.56
C ALA A 89 6.28 6.92 -23.90
N GLU A 90 6.68 7.82 -24.81
CA GLU A 90 7.19 7.48 -26.14
C GLU A 90 8.69 7.10 -26.14
N ASP A 91 9.42 7.35 -25.05
CA ASP A 91 10.85 7.01 -24.99
C ASP A 91 11.06 5.52 -24.67
N PRO A 92 11.69 4.74 -25.56
CA PRO A 92 11.94 3.30 -25.33
C PRO A 92 12.76 3.03 -24.06
N ARG A 93 13.60 3.99 -23.64
CA ARG A 93 14.43 3.86 -22.43
C ARG A 93 13.57 4.00 -21.16
N MET A 94 12.47 4.76 -21.22
CA MET A 94 11.50 4.84 -20.14
C MET A 94 10.74 3.51 -20.03
N GLN A 95 10.30 2.94 -21.15
CA GLN A 95 9.63 1.63 -21.12
C GLN A 95 10.55 0.55 -20.53
N ALA A 96 11.80 0.52 -20.96
CA ALA A 96 12.81 -0.39 -20.39
C ALA A 96 13.06 -0.13 -18.89
N PHE A 97 12.99 1.13 -18.42
CA PHE A 97 13.10 1.47 -16.98
C PHE A 97 11.88 0.97 -16.18
N LEU A 98 10.69 1.04 -16.74
CA LEU A 98 9.48 0.52 -16.08
C LEU A 98 9.48 -1.00 -15.96
N GLU A 99 10.05 -1.71 -16.96
CA GLU A 99 10.18 -3.16 -16.96
C GLU A 99 11.31 -3.64 -16.02
N ASP A 100 12.41 -2.91 -15.95
CA ASP A 100 13.58 -3.23 -15.15
C ASP A 100 14.18 -1.95 -14.57
N ALA A 101 13.75 -1.56 -13.37
CA ALA A 101 14.09 -0.27 -12.76
C ALA A 101 15.54 -0.19 -12.25
N ASP A 102 16.10 -1.31 -11.82
CA ASP A 102 17.37 -1.38 -11.05
C ASP A 102 18.50 -2.14 -11.77
N LEU A 103 18.26 -2.57 -13.01
CA LEU A 103 19.16 -3.42 -13.78
C LEU A 103 19.35 -4.85 -13.20
N ASP A 104 18.50 -5.25 -12.25
CA ASP A 104 18.45 -6.60 -11.65
C ASP A 104 17.17 -7.35 -12.04
N GLY A 105 16.36 -6.80 -12.96
CA GLY A 105 15.13 -7.38 -13.48
C GLY A 105 13.87 -7.08 -12.67
N ARG A 106 13.90 -6.11 -11.76
CA ARG A 106 12.71 -5.68 -11.01
C ARG A 106 11.95 -4.60 -11.78
N SER A 107 10.66 -4.85 -12.05
CA SER A 107 9.79 -3.82 -12.60
C SER A 107 9.65 -2.63 -11.64
N TRP A 108 9.32 -1.45 -12.17
CA TRP A 108 9.13 -0.25 -11.36
C TRP A 108 8.08 -0.46 -10.26
N ASN A 109 6.98 -1.17 -10.54
CA ASN A 109 5.99 -1.52 -9.52
C ASN A 109 6.58 -2.37 -8.39
N ALA A 110 7.39 -3.37 -8.72
CA ALA A 110 8.06 -4.20 -7.70
C ALA A 110 9.10 -3.40 -6.92
N PHE A 111 9.80 -2.47 -7.56
CA PHE A 111 10.73 -1.56 -6.91
C PHE A 111 10.01 -0.65 -5.91
N MET A 112 8.89 -0.02 -6.29
CA MET A 112 8.10 0.85 -5.41
C MET A 112 7.45 0.10 -4.24
N ARG A 113 7.04 -1.17 -4.45
CA ARG A 113 6.62 -2.04 -3.34
C ARG A 113 7.76 -2.25 -2.32
N GLN A 114 8.99 -2.42 -2.79
CA GLN A 114 10.15 -2.53 -1.90
C GLN A 114 10.47 -1.20 -1.20
N VAL A 115 10.28 -0.06 -1.87
CA VAL A 115 10.39 1.27 -1.27
C VAL A 115 9.41 1.43 -0.11
N ASP A 116 8.12 1.08 -0.32
CA ASP A 116 7.09 1.12 0.74
C ASP A 116 7.43 0.21 1.92
N ILE A 117 7.86 -1.03 1.67
CA ILE A 117 8.33 -1.93 2.74
C ILE A 117 9.49 -1.29 3.51
N THR A 118 10.47 -0.73 2.80
CA THR A 118 11.64 -0.11 3.43
C THR A 118 11.26 1.11 4.26
N THR A 119 10.39 1.98 3.74
CA THR A 119 9.90 3.15 4.48
C THR A 119 9.05 2.75 5.69
N SER A 120 8.22 1.72 5.56
CA SER A 120 7.43 1.16 6.68
C SER A 120 8.32 0.66 7.81
N VAL A 121 9.43 -0.04 7.47
CA VAL A 121 10.37 -0.62 8.45
C VAL A 121 11.25 0.46 9.09
N TYR A 122 11.87 1.34 8.31
CA TYR A 122 12.88 2.28 8.82
C TYR A 122 12.37 3.71 9.00
N GLY A 123 11.17 4.02 8.49
CA GLY A 123 10.62 5.36 8.43
C GLY A 123 11.02 6.14 7.19
N SER A 124 12.16 5.83 6.58
CA SER A 124 12.62 6.45 5.34
C SER A 124 13.43 5.47 4.48
N ALA A 125 13.52 5.78 3.19
CA ALA A 125 14.34 5.08 2.21
C ALA A 125 15.00 6.09 1.28
N TRP A 126 16.17 5.76 0.74
CA TRP A 126 16.94 6.63 -0.12
C TRP A 126 17.07 6.01 -1.49
N ILE A 127 16.58 6.70 -2.50
CA ILE A 127 16.60 6.26 -3.90
C ILE A 127 17.61 7.12 -4.64
N VAL A 128 18.59 6.48 -5.26
CA VAL A 128 19.58 7.12 -6.11
C VAL A 128 19.26 6.78 -7.56
N ILE A 129 19.10 7.80 -8.39
CA ILE A 129 18.92 7.64 -9.84
C ILE A 129 20.26 7.90 -10.51
N ASP A 130 20.92 6.85 -10.95
CA ASP A 130 22.25 6.91 -11.56
C ASP A 130 22.17 6.46 -13.02
N LYS A 131 23.17 6.83 -13.82
CA LYS A 131 23.27 6.41 -15.22
C LYS A 131 24.64 5.78 -15.44
N PRO A 132 24.70 4.59 -16.08
CA PRO A 132 25.97 3.93 -16.36
C PRO A 132 26.90 4.84 -17.19
N GLU A 133 28.16 4.91 -16.78
CA GLU A 133 29.19 5.70 -17.47
C GLU A 133 29.70 4.92 -18.69
N VAL A 134 29.04 5.08 -19.83
CA VAL A 134 29.44 4.48 -21.10
C VAL A 134 29.69 5.60 -22.10
N GLN A 135 30.78 5.52 -22.85
CA GLN A 135 31.06 6.47 -23.94
C GLN A 135 30.13 6.17 -25.12
N VAL A 136 29.01 6.88 -25.16
CA VAL A 136 28.04 6.85 -26.27
C VAL A 136 27.98 8.25 -26.88
N PHE A 137 27.78 8.33 -28.19
CA PHE A 137 27.79 9.59 -28.94
C PHE A 137 26.41 10.06 -29.37
N THR A 138 25.43 9.14 -29.43
CA THR A 138 24.06 9.45 -29.86
C THR A 138 23.02 8.76 -28.99
N ALA A 139 21.78 9.30 -28.96
CA ALA A 139 20.64 8.66 -28.29
C ALA A 139 20.33 7.26 -28.90
N ALA A 140 20.58 7.08 -30.20
CA ALA A 140 20.41 5.79 -30.87
C ALA A 140 21.42 4.75 -30.35
N ASP A 141 22.67 5.16 -30.05
CA ASP A 141 23.68 4.27 -29.46
C ASP A 141 23.30 3.91 -28.02
N GLU A 142 22.74 4.86 -27.24
CA GLU A 142 22.24 4.57 -25.89
C GLU A 142 21.13 3.50 -25.92
N ILE A 143 20.16 3.64 -26.81
CA ILE A 143 19.09 2.66 -26.98
C ILE A 143 19.64 1.30 -27.41
N ALA A 144 20.55 1.28 -28.39
CA ALA A 144 21.13 0.04 -28.90
C ALA A 144 21.95 -0.71 -27.85
N LEU A 145 22.61 0.01 -26.94
CA LEU A 145 23.42 -0.54 -25.84
C LEU A 145 22.62 -0.75 -24.56
N GLY A 146 21.34 -0.34 -24.52
CA GLY A 146 20.51 -0.42 -23.32
C GLY A 146 20.95 0.54 -22.20
N VAL A 147 21.68 1.61 -22.54
CA VAL A 147 22.16 2.61 -21.55
C VAL A 147 21.02 3.54 -21.19
N ARG A 148 20.61 3.50 -19.94
CA ARG A 148 19.53 4.31 -19.38
C ARG A 148 19.76 4.59 -17.90
N PRO A 149 19.10 5.60 -17.32
CA PRO A 149 19.08 5.76 -15.88
C PRO A 149 18.44 4.55 -15.19
N TYR A 150 18.93 4.22 -14.00
CA TYR A 150 18.44 3.15 -13.15
C TYR A 150 18.31 3.62 -11.70
N ALA A 151 17.49 2.92 -10.91
CA ALA A 151 17.23 3.24 -9.52
C ALA A 151 17.96 2.28 -8.58
N SER A 152 18.66 2.82 -7.58
CA SER A 152 19.23 2.04 -6.48
C SER A 152 18.55 2.42 -5.17
N LEU A 153 18.14 1.42 -4.38
CA LEU A 153 17.48 1.63 -3.09
C LEU A 153 18.45 1.39 -1.94
N PHE A 154 18.59 2.39 -1.08
CA PHE A 154 19.41 2.31 0.13
C PHE A 154 18.52 2.46 1.38
N THR A 155 18.75 1.56 2.35
CA THR A 155 18.15 1.69 3.68
C THR A 155 18.91 2.74 4.50
N PRO A 156 18.31 3.32 5.55
CA PRO A 156 19.04 4.24 6.45
C PRO A 156 20.29 3.64 7.08
N LEU A 157 20.38 2.31 7.23
CA LEU A 157 21.60 1.63 7.71
C LEU A 157 22.77 1.73 6.74
N ASN A 158 22.49 1.93 5.46
CA ASN A 158 23.51 2.09 4.42
C ASN A 158 23.91 3.55 4.20
N VAL A 159 23.11 4.51 4.67
CA VAL A 159 23.34 5.94 4.51
C VAL A 159 24.10 6.48 5.73
N LEU A 160 25.40 6.66 5.58
CA LEU A 160 26.27 7.00 6.72
C LEU A 160 26.30 8.49 7.04
N ASP A 161 26.16 9.37 6.04
CA ASP A 161 26.26 10.81 6.24
C ASP A 161 25.49 11.58 5.14
N TRP A 162 24.93 12.72 5.48
CA TRP A 162 24.18 13.56 4.55
C TRP A 162 24.19 15.02 4.98
N GLN A 163 24.10 15.97 4.01
CA GLN A 163 24.00 17.40 4.30
C GLN A 163 22.94 18.06 3.45
N TRP A 164 22.18 18.93 4.11
CA TRP A 164 21.15 19.76 3.46
C TRP A 164 21.59 21.21 3.50
N SER A 165 21.49 21.90 2.38
CA SER A 165 21.77 23.34 2.28
C SER A 165 20.54 24.10 1.85
N ARG A 166 20.34 25.30 2.43
CA ARG A 166 19.25 26.17 2.03
C ARG A 166 19.68 26.99 0.81
N ARG A 167 18.93 26.88 -0.27
CA ARG A 167 19.16 27.63 -1.52
C ARG A 167 18.63 29.07 -1.42
N PRO A 168 19.05 29.97 -2.32
CA PRO A 168 18.55 31.35 -2.36
C PRO A 168 17.03 31.48 -2.53
N ASN A 169 16.38 30.49 -3.18
CA ASN A 169 14.93 30.38 -3.31
C ASN A 169 14.22 29.91 -2.03
N GLY A 170 14.97 29.69 -0.94
CA GLY A 170 14.46 29.25 0.35
C GLY A 170 14.27 27.73 0.49
N ARG A 171 14.39 26.96 -0.58
CA ARG A 171 14.28 25.49 -0.54
C ARG A 171 15.52 24.88 0.10
N TYR A 172 15.32 23.76 0.80
CA TYR A 172 16.42 22.92 1.27
C TYR A 172 16.65 21.82 0.26
N GLU A 173 17.89 21.71 -0.19
CA GLU A 173 18.33 20.67 -1.12
C GLU A 173 19.44 19.85 -0.50
N LEU A 174 19.48 18.56 -0.83
CA LEU A 174 20.55 17.67 -0.45
C LEU A 174 21.79 18.03 -1.25
N THR A 175 22.92 18.30 -0.57
CA THR A 175 24.17 18.74 -1.21
C THR A 175 25.31 17.73 -1.06
N TYR A 176 25.13 16.77 -0.17
CA TYR A 176 26.08 15.69 0.06
C TYR A 176 25.38 14.44 0.57
N LEU A 177 25.81 13.28 0.09
CA LEU A 177 25.35 11.97 0.56
C LEU A 177 26.51 10.97 0.56
N LYS A 178 26.62 10.20 1.63
CA LYS A 178 27.58 9.10 1.76
C LYS A 178 26.83 7.80 2.02
N VAL A 179 27.01 6.84 1.13
CA VAL A 179 26.37 5.51 1.25
C VAL A 179 27.39 4.39 1.19
N VAL A 180 27.09 3.31 1.89
CA VAL A 180 27.79 2.04 1.72
C VAL A 180 27.04 1.24 0.66
N GLU A 181 27.69 0.98 -0.45
CA GLU A 181 27.14 0.16 -1.55
C GLU A 181 27.33 -1.33 -1.27
N ASP A 182 28.52 -1.70 -0.79
CA ASP A 182 28.84 -3.09 -0.44
C ASP A 182 29.64 -3.15 0.88
N ARG A 183 29.29 -4.12 1.71
CA ARG A 183 29.98 -4.46 2.97
C ARG A 183 30.57 -5.85 2.88
N GLY A 184 31.72 -5.96 2.23
CA GLY A 184 32.48 -7.21 2.23
C GLY A 184 33.18 -7.46 3.58
N THR A 185 33.66 -8.70 3.78
CA THR A 185 34.39 -9.11 4.98
C THR A 185 35.70 -8.34 5.16
N ASP A 186 36.42 -8.05 4.07
CA ASP A 186 37.76 -7.45 4.10
C ASP A 186 37.76 -5.98 3.68
N GLN A 187 36.78 -5.55 2.91
CA GLN A 187 36.65 -4.21 2.39
C GLN A 187 35.20 -3.78 2.23
N SER A 188 34.99 -2.46 2.25
CA SER A 188 33.70 -1.87 1.95
C SER A 188 33.83 -0.89 0.78
N ILE A 189 32.79 -0.85 -0.06
CA ILE A 189 32.66 0.12 -1.15
C ILE A 189 31.73 1.23 -0.68
N ILE A 190 32.23 2.46 -0.72
CA ILE A 190 31.48 3.65 -0.28
C ILE A 190 31.38 4.62 -1.44
N LYS A 191 30.15 5.06 -1.73
CA LYS A 191 29.89 6.13 -2.70
C LYS A 191 29.65 7.45 -1.99
N LEU A 192 30.30 8.48 -2.49
CA LEU A 192 30.24 9.86 -2.01
C LEU A 192 29.65 10.72 -3.12
N PHE A 193 28.40 11.14 -2.95
CA PHE A 193 27.69 11.97 -3.92
C PHE A 193 27.84 13.44 -3.55
N TYR A 194 28.32 14.21 -4.50
CA TYR A 194 28.42 15.67 -4.46
C TYR A 194 27.61 16.28 -5.59
N GLU A 195 27.40 17.57 -5.58
CA GLU A 195 26.69 18.27 -6.64
C GLU A 195 27.40 18.23 -7.99
N ASP A 196 28.74 18.19 -7.94
CA ASP A 196 29.62 18.23 -9.11
C ASP A 196 30.14 16.86 -9.55
N ARG A 197 30.15 15.86 -8.65
CA ARG A 197 30.72 14.54 -8.93
C ARG A 197 30.21 13.46 -7.98
N THR A 198 30.46 12.22 -8.35
CA THR A 198 30.32 11.03 -7.50
C THR A 198 31.67 10.32 -7.40
N ASP A 199 32.19 10.15 -6.18
CA ASP A 199 33.42 9.42 -5.93
C ASP A 199 33.10 8.04 -5.34
N THR A 200 33.66 6.98 -5.92
CA THR A 200 33.59 5.62 -5.37
C THR A 200 34.93 5.29 -4.68
N VAL A 201 34.85 4.95 -3.41
CA VAL A 201 35.99 4.74 -2.53
C VAL A 201 35.96 3.35 -1.92
N VAL A 202 37.05 2.63 -2.00
CA VAL A 202 37.24 1.36 -1.27
C VAL A 202 38.00 1.64 0.01
N ILE A 203 37.48 1.16 1.11
CA ILE A 203 38.13 1.15 2.42
C ILE A 203 38.29 -0.29 2.91
N ARG A 204 39.50 -0.66 3.33
CA ARG A 204 39.81 -1.97 3.91
C ARG A 204 39.74 -1.93 5.43
N ASN A 205 39.48 -3.07 6.02
CA ASN A 205 39.36 -3.21 7.48
C ASN A 205 40.74 -3.17 8.20
N ASP A 206 41.85 -3.27 7.44
CA ASP A 206 43.24 -3.24 7.92
C ASP A 206 43.79 -1.84 8.25
N ASN A 207 42.93 -0.79 8.30
CA ASN A 207 43.29 0.61 8.48
C ASN A 207 44.18 1.20 7.37
N SER A 208 44.26 0.57 6.20
CA SER A 208 44.92 1.15 5.03
C SER A 208 44.21 2.45 4.59
N GLN A 209 44.92 3.27 3.83
CA GLN A 209 44.37 4.51 3.28
C GLN A 209 43.24 4.16 2.27
N PRO A 210 42.11 4.88 2.30
CA PRO A 210 41.06 4.71 1.33
C PRO A 210 41.58 4.96 -0.10
N GLN A 211 41.10 4.13 -1.04
CA GLN A 211 41.45 4.24 -2.45
C GLN A 211 40.23 4.70 -3.25
N ILE A 212 40.38 5.78 -4.01
CA ILE A 212 39.37 6.21 -4.98
C ILE A 212 39.54 5.32 -6.20
N ILE A 213 38.51 4.53 -6.52
CA ILE A 213 38.47 3.65 -7.70
C ILE A 213 37.79 4.29 -8.90
N SER A 214 36.87 5.23 -8.66
CA SER A 214 36.20 6.01 -9.70
C SER A 214 35.85 7.40 -9.18
N SER A 215 35.86 8.39 -10.08
CA SER A 215 35.37 9.75 -9.82
C SER A 215 34.67 10.25 -11.08
N VAL A 216 33.36 10.30 -11.05
CA VAL A 216 32.47 10.58 -12.20
C VAL A 216 31.86 11.97 -12.04
N PRO A 217 31.97 12.87 -13.05
CA PRO A 217 31.31 14.15 -13.00
C PRO A 217 29.79 14.01 -12.93
N ASN A 218 29.13 14.77 -12.08
CA ASN A 218 27.69 14.84 -12.02
C ASN A 218 27.19 15.94 -12.98
N MET A 219 26.58 15.54 -14.08
CA MET A 219 26.10 16.46 -15.12
C MET A 219 24.77 17.15 -14.75
N LEU A 220 24.08 16.70 -13.70
CA LEU A 220 22.79 17.29 -13.27
C LEU A 220 22.96 18.58 -12.46
N GLY A 221 24.13 18.84 -11.86
CA GLY A 221 24.38 19.98 -10.97
C GLY A 221 23.56 19.94 -9.66
N ARG A 222 22.89 18.83 -9.38
CA ARG A 222 22.18 18.50 -8.13
C ARG A 222 22.38 17.03 -7.80
N LEU A 223 22.18 16.63 -6.55
CA LEU A 223 22.27 15.22 -6.20
C LEU A 223 21.11 14.44 -6.86
N PRO A 224 21.41 13.30 -7.51
CA PRO A 224 20.39 12.44 -8.12
C PRO A 224 19.74 11.52 -7.08
N VAL A 225 19.23 12.11 -6.00
CA VAL A 225 18.76 11.38 -4.81
C VAL A 225 17.38 11.86 -4.40
N VAL A 226 16.48 10.90 -4.19
CA VAL A 226 15.15 11.12 -3.62
C VAL A 226 15.08 10.42 -2.26
N VAL A 227 14.53 11.11 -1.27
CA VAL A 227 14.25 10.51 0.05
C VAL A 227 12.76 10.24 0.16
N ALA A 228 12.42 8.96 0.13
CA ALA A 228 11.06 8.49 0.41
C ALA A 228 10.84 8.42 1.93
N TYR A 229 9.68 8.85 2.38
CA TYR A 229 9.28 8.81 3.80
C TYR A 229 8.01 7.99 3.98
N ASN A 230 7.93 7.24 5.07
CA ASN A 230 6.66 6.72 5.55
C ASN A 230 5.82 7.88 6.13
N THR A 231 6.31 8.45 7.22
CA THR A 231 5.81 9.71 7.78
C THR A 231 7.01 10.60 8.07
N ARG A 232 6.95 11.88 7.69
CA ARG A 232 8.07 12.81 7.87
C ARG A 232 8.24 13.17 9.34
N SER A 233 9.49 13.12 9.83
CA SER A 233 9.84 13.67 11.13
C SER A 233 10.29 15.13 11.04
N ALA A 234 10.58 15.75 12.19
CA ALA A 234 11.15 17.10 12.23
C ALA A 234 12.60 17.15 11.65
N THR A 235 13.30 16.02 11.65
CA THR A 235 14.68 15.91 11.17
C THR A 235 14.69 15.43 9.72
N ARG A 236 15.32 16.19 8.80
CA ARG A 236 15.43 15.80 7.38
C ARG A 236 16.27 14.54 7.22
N GLY A 237 15.82 13.65 6.35
CA GLY A 237 16.43 12.34 6.14
C GLY A 237 15.94 11.26 7.11
N ILE A 238 15.27 11.65 8.20
CA ILE A 238 14.71 10.73 9.19
C ILE A 238 13.18 10.71 9.05
N GLY A 239 12.61 9.53 8.92
CA GLY A 239 11.17 9.32 8.94
C GLY A 239 10.73 8.55 10.20
N ILE A 240 9.42 8.44 10.38
CA ILE A 240 8.80 7.68 11.46
C ILE A 240 8.35 6.33 10.89
N SER A 241 8.83 5.24 11.48
CA SER A 241 8.50 3.87 11.08
C SER A 241 7.10 3.47 11.59
N ASP A 242 6.38 2.66 10.81
CA ASP A 242 5.15 1.99 11.27
C ASP A 242 5.41 1.01 12.41
N LEU A 243 6.66 0.53 12.52
CA LEU A 243 7.05 -0.51 13.47
C LEU A 243 7.57 0.04 14.81
N THR A 244 7.73 1.35 14.98
CA THR A 244 8.35 1.94 16.19
C THR A 244 7.71 1.43 17.48
N ASP A 245 6.39 1.48 17.59
CA ASP A 245 5.66 1.02 18.78
C ASP A 245 5.28 -0.47 18.68
N VAL A 246 4.97 -0.96 17.48
CA VAL A 246 4.63 -2.36 17.20
C VAL A 246 5.76 -3.30 17.58
N SER A 247 7.01 -2.99 17.22
CA SER A 247 8.18 -3.83 17.51
C SER A 247 8.43 -4.00 19.01
N ARG A 248 8.23 -2.94 19.78
CA ARG A 248 8.36 -2.99 21.23
C ARG A 248 7.26 -3.83 21.91
N MET A 249 6.03 -3.70 21.41
CA MET A 249 4.93 -4.54 21.86
C MET A 249 5.15 -6.01 21.45
N ASN A 250 5.62 -6.25 20.22
CA ASN A 250 5.95 -7.59 19.73
C ASN A 250 7.10 -8.24 20.53
N ARG A 251 8.11 -7.44 20.94
CA ARG A 251 9.16 -7.90 21.86
C ARG A 251 8.58 -8.35 23.20
N SER A 252 7.59 -7.62 23.75
CA SER A 252 6.93 -8.02 25.00
C SER A 252 6.13 -9.33 24.84
N VAL A 253 5.52 -9.57 23.66
CA VAL A 253 4.90 -10.85 23.33
C VAL A 253 5.95 -11.98 23.27
N TYR A 254 7.12 -11.71 22.68
CA TYR A 254 8.23 -12.66 22.61
C TYR A 254 8.76 -13.04 24.00
N ASP A 255 8.93 -12.07 24.91
CA ASP A 255 9.30 -12.33 26.32
C ASP A 255 8.27 -13.25 26.99
N GLU A 256 6.97 -13.00 26.81
CA GLU A 256 5.91 -13.84 27.40
C GLU A 256 5.79 -15.23 26.76
N HIS A 257 6.08 -15.38 25.46
CA HIS A 257 6.21 -16.70 24.84
C HIS A 257 7.32 -17.52 25.49
N SER A 258 8.43 -16.90 25.86
CA SER A 258 9.49 -17.52 26.62
C SER A 258 9.01 -18.06 27.98
N GLU A 259 8.18 -17.29 28.69
CA GLU A 259 7.58 -17.73 29.96
C GLU A 259 6.68 -18.97 29.77
N ILE A 260 5.84 -18.97 28.72
CA ILE A 260 5.00 -20.11 28.38
C ILE A 260 5.85 -21.37 28.16
N VAL A 261 6.93 -21.28 27.37
CA VAL A 261 7.84 -22.39 27.10
C VAL A 261 8.44 -22.94 28.42
N GLN A 262 8.88 -22.03 29.31
CA GLN A 262 9.44 -22.42 30.60
C GLN A 262 8.39 -23.09 31.53
N ILE A 263 7.19 -22.52 31.63
CA ILE A 263 6.11 -23.08 32.43
C ILE A 263 5.74 -24.49 31.94
N ILE A 264 5.61 -24.67 30.62
CA ILE A 264 5.31 -25.98 30.02
C ILE A 264 6.43 -26.99 30.33
N ARG A 265 7.70 -26.57 30.20
CA ARG A 265 8.86 -27.44 30.51
C ARG A 265 8.87 -27.87 31.96
N LEU A 266 8.71 -26.93 32.90
CA LEU A 266 8.69 -27.21 34.33
C LEU A 266 7.45 -28.04 34.74
N SER A 267 6.32 -27.86 34.09
CA SER A 267 5.10 -28.63 34.36
C SER A 267 5.22 -30.08 33.84
N ASN A 268 5.87 -30.28 32.69
CA ASN A 268 6.08 -31.60 32.12
C ASN A 268 7.23 -32.39 32.79
N HIS A 269 8.19 -31.67 33.39
CA HIS A 269 9.33 -32.24 34.09
C HIS A 269 9.42 -31.67 35.52
N PRO A 270 8.42 -32.01 36.39
CA PRO A 270 8.37 -31.45 37.73
C PRO A 270 9.54 -31.95 38.59
N SER A 271 10.08 -31.07 39.43
CA SER A 271 11.15 -31.39 40.35
C SER A 271 10.62 -32.21 41.52
N LEU A 272 11.23 -33.34 41.80
CA LEU A 272 10.90 -34.13 42.98
C LEU A 272 11.62 -33.57 44.21
N VAL A 273 10.86 -33.07 45.17
CA VAL A 273 11.39 -32.67 46.49
C VAL A 273 11.27 -33.82 47.45
N LYS A 274 12.40 -34.21 48.08
CA LYS A 274 12.47 -35.28 49.03
C LYS A 274 13.49 -35.00 50.13
N THR A 275 13.35 -35.67 51.27
CA THR A 275 14.38 -35.67 52.32
C THR A 275 15.58 -36.51 51.91
N ALA A 276 16.76 -36.26 52.50
CA ALA A 276 17.99 -36.95 52.18
C ALA A 276 17.91 -38.48 52.43
N GLY A 277 17.09 -38.92 53.40
CA GLY A 277 16.91 -40.33 53.74
C GLY A 277 15.88 -41.08 52.88
N THR A 278 15.09 -40.37 52.05
CA THR A 278 14.02 -41.01 51.24
C THR A 278 14.59 -41.52 49.93
N GLN A 279 14.44 -42.82 49.67
CA GLN A 279 14.79 -43.42 48.37
C GLN A 279 13.61 -43.21 47.39
N ALA A 280 13.74 -42.22 46.55
CA ALA A 280 12.74 -41.91 45.53
C ALA A 280 13.44 -41.54 44.23
N ALA A 281 12.91 -42.01 43.09
CA ALA A 281 13.30 -41.61 41.76
C ALA A 281 12.11 -40.90 41.09
N ALA A 282 12.36 -39.89 40.23
CA ALA A 282 11.34 -39.28 39.40
C ALA A 282 11.28 -40.01 38.05
N GLY A 283 10.08 -40.32 37.58
CA GLY A 283 9.84 -40.97 36.28
C GLY A 283 8.48 -41.65 36.23
N ALA A 284 7.97 -41.91 35.03
CA ALA A 284 6.71 -42.63 34.85
C ALA A 284 6.84 -44.07 35.39
N GLY A 285 6.01 -44.44 36.36
CA GLY A 285 6.04 -45.76 36.99
C GLY A 285 7.09 -45.92 38.08
N ALA A 286 7.79 -44.86 38.52
CA ALA A 286 8.73 -44.93 39.64
C ALA A 286 8.00 -45.24 40.95
N ILE A 287 8.53 -46.19 41.71
CA ILE A 287 8.02 -46.55 43.04
C ILE A 287 8.78 -45.73 44.07
N ILE A 288 8.06 -44.97 44.88
CA ILE A 288 8.59 -44.17 45.98
C ILE A 288 8.41 -44.95 47.28
N GLN A 289 9.50 -45.40 47.88
CA GLN A 289 9.47 -46.05 49.17
C GLN A 289 9.59 -44.99 50.28
N MET A 290 8.67 -45.04 51.23
CA MET A 290 8.61 -44.14 52.38
C MET A 290 8.57 -44.92 53.68
N GLU A 291 9.05 -44.35 54.75
CA GLU A 291 8.92 -44.93 56.11
C GLU A 291 7.46 -44.84 56.57
N ASP A 292 6.95 -45.89 57.23
CA ASP A 292 5.55 -46.03 57.63
C ASP A 292 5.08 -44.91 58.59
N ASN A 293 5.99 -44.28 59.32
CA ASN A 293 5.70 -43.22 60.30
C ASN A 293 6.25 -41.83 59.86
N MET A 294 6.46 -41.59 58.60
CA MET A 294 6.95 -40.27 58.11
C MET A 294 5.94 -39.16 58.40
N ASP A 295 6.41 -38.04 58.96
CA ASP A 295 5.62 -36.84 59.14
C ASP A 295 5.03 -36.36 57.80
N PRO A 296 3.73 -36.05 57.73
CA PRO A 296 3.09 -35.59 56.49
C PRO A 296 3.82 -34.45 55.81
N GLY A 297 4.49 -33.54 56.57
CA GLY A 297 5.29 -32.44 56.01
C GLY A 297 6.61 -32.82 55.38
N LEU A 298 7.08 -34.06 55.62
CA LEU A 298 8.36 -34.61 55.06
C LEU A 298 8.14 -35.52 53.85
N ARG A 299 6.89 -35.75 53.44
CA ARG A 299 6.57 -36.62 52.31
C ARG A 299 7.11 -36.02 50.99
N PRO A 300 7.66 -36.85 50.08
CA PRO A 300 8.04 -36.38 48.76
C PRO A 300 6.85 -35.76 48.03
N PHE A 301 7.08 -34.67 47.37
CA PHE A 301 6.10 -33.99 46.53
C PHE A 301 6.74 -33.48 45.25
N LEU A 302 5.93 -33.32 44.20
CA LEU A 302 6.37 -32.73 42.96
C LEU A 302 6.19 -31.20 43.04
N LEU A 303 7.28 -30.50 42.83
CA LEU A 303 7.26 -29.03 42.70
C LEU A 303 7.03 -28.69 41.23
N GLN A 304 5.89 -28.09 40.94
CA GLN A 304 5.52 -27.67 39.60
C GLN A 304 4.82 -26.30 39.65
N PRO A 305 4.91 -25.50 38.59
CA PRO A 305 4.13 -24.27 38.48
C PRO A 305 2.63 -24.54 38.52
N ASP A 306 1.85 -23.55 39.00
CA ASP A 306 0.39 -23.62 38.93
C ASP A 306 -0.08 -23.37 37.48
N SER A 307 -1.03 -24.18 37.01
CA SER A 307 -1.65 -24.03 35.68
C SER A 307 -2.36 -22.71 35.49
N ALA A 308 -2.84 -22.07 36.55
CA ALA A 308 -3.46 -20.75 36.51
C ALA A 308 -2.50 -19.65 36.01
N SER A 309 -1.20 -19.79 36.26
CA SER A 309 -0.20 -18.84 35.75
C SER A 309 -0.09 -18.87 34.23
N LEU A 310 -0.25 -20.03 33.59
CA LEU A 310 -0.22 -20.18 32.14
C LEU A 310 -1.39 -19.43 31.45
N ASP A 311 -2.59 -19.54 32.04
CA ASP A 311 -3.78 -18.86 31.50
C ASP A 311 -3.64 -17.33 31.63
N GLY A 312 -3.04 -16.84 32.73
CA GLY A 312 -2.73 -15.43 32.92
C GLY A 312 -1.76 -14.88 31.85
N VAL A 313 -0.69 -15.62 31.54
CA VAL A 313 0.27 -15.22 30.50
C VAL A 313 -0.38 -15.24 29.11
N ARG A 314 -1.20 -16.25 28.81
CA ARG A 314 -1.94 -16.32 27.53
C ARG A 314 -2.90 -15.14 27.37
N ALA A 315 -3.62 -14.78 28.42
CA ALA A 315 -4.51 -13.60 28.40
C ALA A 315 -3.71 -12.32 28.14
N SER A 316 -2.56 -12.14 28.80
CA SER A 316 -1.67 -10.98 28.57
C SER A 316 -1.16 -10.91 27.13
N ILE A 317 -0.76 -12.04 26.54
CA ILE A 317 -0.37 -12.11 25.11
C ILE A 317 -1.51 -11.70 24.21
N ALA A 318 -2.73 -12.22 24.44
CA ALA A 318 -3.91 -11.86 23.66
C ALA A 318 -4.21 -10.35 23.72
N ASP A 319 -4.13 -9.75 24.92
CA ASP A 319 -4.32 -8.30 25.11
C ASP A 319 -3.27 -7.47 24.35
N LYS A 320 -2.01 -7.92 24.31
CA LYS A 320 -0.93 -7.25 23.57
C LYS A 320 -1.12 -7.35 22.06
N ILE A 321 -1.53 -8.53 21.54
CA ILE A 321 -1.85 -8.70 20.13
C ILE A 321 -3.03 -7.80 19.75
N GLU A 322 -4.05 -7.69 20.60
CA GLU A 322 -5.15 -6.75 20.40
C GLU A 322 -4.69 -5.29 20.41
N ALA A 323 -3.75 -4.94 21.28
CA ALA A 323 -3.15 -3.61 21.29
C ALA A 323 -2.39 -3.32 19.97
N ILE A 324 -1.61 -4.29 19.44
CA ILE A 324 -0.97 -4.18 18.13
C ILE A 324 -2.03 -3.92 17.04
N ASN A 325 -3.11 -4.70 17.04
CA ASN A 325 -4.18 -4.57 16.06
C ASN A 325 -4.87 -3.19 16.12
N ARG A 326 -5.09 -2.64 17.33
CA ARG A 326 -5.65 -1.29 17.51
C ARG A 326 -4.69 -0.19 17.02
N MET A 327 -3.40 -0.26 17.39
CA MET A 327 -2.40 0.72 16.95
C MET A 327 -2.23 0.78 15.44
N THR A 328 -2.39 -0.36 14.78
CA THR A 328 -2.22 -0.49 13.33
C THR A 328 -3.51 -0.35 12.53
N SER A 329 -4.67 -0.22 13.20
CA SER A 329 -6.01 -0.21 12.56
C SER A 329 -6.28 -1.46 11.70
N LEU A 330 -5.68 -2.60 12.08
CA LEU A 330 -5.82 -3.88 11.39
C LEU A 330 -6.69 -4.89 12.16
N GLY A 331 -7.42 -4.44 13.18
CA GLY A 331 -8.24 -5.30 14.03
C GLY A 331 -9.27 -6.11 13.24
N SER A 332 -9.98 -5.46 12.35
CA SER A 332 -11.01 -6.08 11.50
C SER A 332 -10.44 -7.05 10.48
N VAL A 333 -9.22 -6.81 10.00
CA VAL A 333 -8.56 -7.64 8.97
C VAL A 333 -7.89 -8.88 9.59
N ARG A 334 -7.35 -8.75 10.81
CA ARG A 334 -6.56 -9.79 11.47
C ARG A 334 -7.36 -10.61 12.50
N ALA A 335 -8.60 -10.22 12.82
CA ALA A 335 -9.43 -10.97 13.76
C ALA A 335 -9.78 -12.35 13.17
N MET A 336 -9.21 -13.42 13.73
CA MET A 336 -9.53 -14.81 13.37
C MET A 336 -10.87 -15.28 13.96
N GLU A 337 -11.33 -14.66 15.03
CA GLU A 337 -12.60 -14.98 15.65
C GLU A 337 -13.65 -13.96 15.20
N SER A 338 -14.83 -14.46 14.87
CA SER A 338 -16.01 -13.65 14.56
C SER A 338 -16.45 -12.85 15.80
N ARG A 339 -15.69 -11.80 16.14
CA ARG A 339 -16.27 -10.73 16.94
C ARG A 339 -17.40 -10.17 16.09
N THR A 340 -18.62 -10.28 16.58
CA THR A 340 -19.77 -9.57 16.03
C THR A 340 -19.56 -8.06 16.28
N LEU A 341 -18.59 -7.47 15.57
CA LEU A 341 -18.49 -6.03 15.46
C LEU A 341 -19.75 -5.55 14.76
N SER A 342 -20.39 -4.52 15.28
CA SER A 342 -21.49 -3.89 14.54
C SER A 342 -20.94 -3.38 13.20
N GLY A 343 -21.74 -3.42 12.14
CA GLY A 343 -21.30 -2.94 10.82
C GLY A 343 -20.69 -1.53 10.86
N VAL A 344 -21.21 -0.66 11.75
CA VAL A 344 -20.68 0.70 11.98
C VAL A 344 -19.26 0.70 12.57
N ALA A 345 -18.96 -0.23 13.49
CA ALA A 345 -17.61 -0.32 14.08
C ALA A 345 -16.59 -0.80 13.05
N LEU A 346 -16.95 -1.79 12.24
CA LEU A 346 -16.14 -2.28 11.12
C LEU A 346 -15.87 -1.16 10.10
N GLU A 347 -16.89 -0.41 9.71
CA GLU A 347 -16.77 0.71 8.79
C GLU A 347 -15.85 1.81 9.34
N THR A 348 -15.92 2.10 10.65
CA THR A 348 -15.06 3.10 11.29
C THR A 348 -13.58 2.66 11.28
N GLU A 349 -13.29 1.39 11.59
CA GLU A 349 -11.92 0.86 11.50
C GLU A 349 -11.38 0.91 10.07
N MET A 350 -12.19 0.51 9.08
CA MET A 350 -11.81 0.56 7.66
C MET A 350 -11.54 2.00 7.19
N ARG A 351 -12.34 2.97 7.64
CA ARG A 351 -12.09 4.40 7.33
C ARG A 351 -10.75 4.88 7.91
N THR A 352 -10.41 4.45 9.14
CA THR A 352 -9.12 4.81 9.76
C THR A 352 -7.95 4.17 9.01
N LEU A 353 -8.07 2.90 8.63
CA LEU A 353 -7.08 2.22 7.80
C LEU A 353 -6.90 2.91 6.44
N ASN A 354 -8.01 3.22 5.76
CA ASN A 354 -7.98 3.93 4.48
C ASN A 354 -7.29 5.28 4.58
N ALA A 355 -7.58 6.07 5.61
CA ALA A 355 -6.91 7.36 5.82
C ALA A 355 -5.38 7.21 5.98
N LYS A 356 -4.93 6.19 6.71
CA LYS A 356 -3.50 5.89 6.87
C LYS A 356 -2.86 5.44 5.54
N LEU A 357 -3.53 4.58 4.78
CA LEU A 357 -3.03 4.11 3.49
C LEU A 357 -3.01 5.23 2.44
N SER A 358 -4.00 6.13 2.44
CA SER A 358 -4.03 7.31 1.57
C SER A 358 -2.84 8.24 1.88
N GLU A 359 -2.53 8.51 3.16
CA GLU A 359 -1.34 9.28 3.53
C GLU A 359 -0.04 8.65 3.01
N LYS A 360 0.07 7.30 3.09
CA LYS A 360 1.21 6.58 2.51
C LYS A 360 1.25 6.70 0.99
N GLY A 361 0.09 6.58 0.33
CA GLY A 361 -0.06 6.79 -1.11
C GLY A 361 0.45 8.16 -1.54
N ASP A 362 0.03 9.24 -0.87
CA ASP A 362 0.48 10.61 -1.14
C ASP A 362 2.00 10.78 -1.02
N GLN A 363 2.64 10.10 -0.03
CA GLN A 363 4.11 10.12 0.10
C GLN A 363 4.81 9.37 -1.05
N LEU A 364 4.23 8.27 -1.53
CA LEU A 364 4.76 7.53 -2.67
C LEU A 364 4.53 8.27 -3.99
N GLU A 365 3.39 8.93 -4.19
CA GLU A 365 3.14 9.83 -5.33
C GLU A 365 4.26 10.87 -5.45
N LEU A 366 4.47 11.62 -4.37
CA LEU A 366 5.52 12.63 -4.32
C LEU A 366 6.92 12.05 -4.56
N CYS A 367 7.19 10.85 -4.06
CA CYS A 367 8.46 10.16 -4.27
C CYS A 367 8.65 9.77 -5.75
N GLU A 368 7.64 9.14 -6.37
CA GLU A 368 7.70 8.74 -7.78
C GLU A 368 7.84 9.95 -8.71
N GLU A 369 7.09 11.03 -8.48
CA GLU A 369 7.22 12.27 -9.26
C GLU A 369 8.64 12.83 -9.23
N GLN A 370 9.28 12.85 -8.04
CA GLN A 370 10.67 13.29 -7.90
C GLN A 370 11.66 12.35 -8.61
N VAL A 371 11.40 11.04 -8.60
CA VAL A 371 12.22 10.07 -9.33
C VAL A 371 12.10 10.29 -10.85
N PHE A 372 10.90 10.43 -11.38
CA PHE A 372 10.71 10.69 -12.81
C PHE A 372 11.25 12.06 -13.23
N GLU A 373 11.19 13.07 -12.35
CA GLU A 373 11.86 14.35 -12.58
C GLU A 373 13.39 14.20 -12.73
N LEU A 374 14.01 13.38 -11.87
CA LEU A 374 15.46 13.11 -11.96
C LEU A 374 15.79 12.27 -13.20
N TRP A 375 14.96 11.26 -13.50
CA TRP A 375 15.12 10.43 -14.66
C TRP A 375 15.04 11.27 -15.96
N ALA A 376 14.03 12.14 -16.08
CA ALA A 376 13.89 13.06 -17.19
C ALA A 376 15.09 14.01 -17.32
N ALA A 377 15.58 14.55 -16.19
CA ALA A 377 16.74 15.41 -16.17
C ALA A 377 18.01 14.70 -16.69
N TRP A 378 18.23 13.41 -16.35
CA TRP A 378 19.31 12.59 -16.92
C TRP A 378 19.22 12.43 -18.44
N MET A 379 18.01 12.47 -18.98
CA MET A 379 17.74 12.35 -20.41
C MET A 379 17.68 13.71 -21.12
N GLY A 380 17.86 14.82 -20.39
CA GLY A 380 17.71 16.19 -20.93
C GLY A 380 16.26 16.57 -21.26
N MET A 381 15.29 15.86 -20.67
CA MET A 381 13.85 16.07 -20.81
C MET A 381 13.26 16.76 -19.57
N THR A 382 12.03 17.20 -19.66
CA THR A 382 11.29 17.78 -18.53
C THR A 382 10.14 16.86 -18.14
N TRP A 383 9.99 16.59 -16.86
CA TRP A 383 8.84 15.88 -16.33
C TRP A 383 7.60 16.76 -16.32
N THR A 384 6.54 16.30 -16.98
CA THR A 384 5.23 16.97 -17.06
C THR A 384 4.08 16.06 -16.67
N GLY A 385 4.41 14.82 -16.30
CA GLY A 385 3.44 13.78 -15.97
C GLY A 385 2.83 13.96 -14.58
N LYS A 386 1.99 12.99 -14.21
CA LYS A 386 1.32 12.91 -12.92
C LYS A 386 1.23 11.46 -12.45
N ILE A 387 1.39 11.27 -11.15
CA ILE A 387 1.24 9.97 -10.51
C ILE A 387 0.06 10.02 -9.56
N LYS A 388 -0.78 8.99 -9.56
CA LYS A 388 -1.90 8.87 -8.64
C LYS A 388 -2.03 7.44 -8.10
N TYR A 389 -1.94 7.29 -6.78
CA TYR A 389 -2.29 6.07 -6.07
C TYR A 389 -3.79 6.04 -5.76
N ALA A 390 -4.32 4.88 -5.43
CA ALA A 390 -5.73 4.77 -5.07
C ALA A 390 -6.06 5.57 -3.81
N ASP A 391 -7.18 6.27 -3.79
CA ASP A 391 -7.67 7.02 -2.62
C ASP A 391 -8.48 6.13 -1.66
N SER A 392 -8.89 4.93 -2.08
CA SER A 392 -9.66 3.98 -1.29
C SER A 392 -9.15 2.56 -1.48
N PHE A 393 -8.91 1.88 -0.36
CA PHE A 393 -8.34 0.54 -0.28
C PHE A 393 -9.33 -0.48 0.30
N ASN A 394 -10.62 -0.18 0.29
CA ASN A 394 -11.64 -1.13 0.73
C ASN A 394 -11.60 -2.37 -0.17
N ALA A 395 -11.69 -3.55 0.43
CA ALA A 395 -12.04 -4.75 -0.33
C ALA A 395 -13.37 -4.46 -1.01
N ARG A 396 -13.31 -4.12 -2.31
CA ARG A 396 -14.48 -3.69 -3.07
C ARG A 396 -15.48 -4.83 -3.08
N ASP A 397 -16.62 -4.65 -2.42
CA ASP A 397 -17.81 -5.38 -2.76
C ASP A 397 -18.30 -4.83 -4.12
N ARG A 398 -17.70 -5.37 -5.20
CA ARG A 398 -17.98 -4.96 -6.58
C ARG A 398 -19.48 -4.89 -6.88
N MET A 399 -20.24 -5.79 -6.27
CA MET A 399 -21.69 -5.82 -6.44
C MET A 399 -22.38 -4.66 -5.74
N ASN A 400 -21.88 -4.26 -4.58
CA ASN A 400 -22.42 -3.11 -3.84
C ASN A 400 -22.06 -1.80 -4.50
N ASP A 401 -20.81 -1.65 -4.97
CA ASP A 401 -20.35 -0.48 -5.71
C ASP A 401 -21.14 -0.30 -7.02
N LEU A 402 -21.36 -1.38 -7.79
CA LEU A 402 -22.19 -1.35 -8.98
C LEU A 402 -23.67 -1.00 -8.67
N ARG A 403 -24.22 -1.45 -7.53
CA ARG A 403 -25.57 -1.06 -7.10
C ARG A 403 -25.65 0.41 -6.74
N LEU A 404 -24.65 0.94 -6.03
CA LEU A 404 -24.59 2.37 -5.68
C LEU A 404 -24.50 3.23 -6.93
N LEU A 405 -23.60 2.88 -7.88
CA LEU A 405 -23.47 3.57 -9.16
C LEU A 405 -24.76 3.50 -9.99
N ASN A 406 -25.39 2.35 -10.06
CA ASN A 406 -26.69 2.19 -10.74
C ASN A 406 -27.81 3.03 -10.09
N THR A 407 -27.78 3.19 -8.77
CA THR A 407 -28.73 4.06 -8.04
C THR A 407 -28.45 5.54 -8.27
N ALA A 408 -27.18 5.92 -8.46
CA ALA A 408 -26.77 7.31 -8.73
C ALA A 408 -27.02 7.73 -10.19
N MET A 409 -26.94 6.81 -11.16
CA MET A 409 -27.12 7.10 -12.59
C MET A 409 -28.34 7.96 -12.93
N PRO A 410 -29.56 7.68 -12.43
CA PRO A 410 -30.73 8.50 -12.75
C PRO A 410 -30.65 9.94 -12.22
N MET A 411 -29.87 10.18 -11.17
CA MET A 411 -29.74 11.50 -10.53
C MET A 411 -28.81 12.44 -11.30
N ILE A 412 -27.94 11.88 -12.12
CA ILE A 412 -26.87 12.63 -12.81
C ILE A 412 -26.91 12.47 -14.33
N ALA A 413 -27.97 11.84 -14.87
CA ALA A 413 -28.14 11.60 -16.30
C ALA A 413 -28.08 12.88 -17.17
N ASN A 414 -28.31 14.05 -16.57
CA ASN A 414 -28.26 15.35 -17.25
C ASN A 414 -26.89 16.05 -17.18
N ASN A 415 -25.86 15.40 -16.61
CA ASN A 415 -24.53 15.98 -16.52
C ASN A 415 -23.51 15.06 -17.22
N PRO A 416 -23.04 15.41 -18.43
CA PRO A 416 -22.15 14.55 -19.21
C PRO A 416 -20.82 14.24 -18.50
N ASP A 417 -20.24 15.23 -17.80
CA ASP A 417 -18.97 15.03 -17.07
C ASP A 417 -19.11 14.00 -15.95
N MET A 418 -20.23 14.03 -15.21
CA MET A 418 -20.51 13.05 -14.16
C MET A 418 -20.82 11.66 -14.71
N MET A 419 -21.46 11.59 -15.87
CA MET A 419 -21.70 10.31 -16.55
C MET A 419 -20.41 9.67 -17.03
N LEU A 420 -19.46 10.45 -17.55
CA LEU A 420 -18.13 9.98 -17.91
C LEU A 420 -17.39 9.42 -16.72
N GLU A 421 -17.41 10.12 -15.61
CA GLU A 421 -16.76 9.66 -14.38
C GLU A 421 -17.36 8.34 -13.87
N ILE A 422 -18.68 8.17 -13.96
CA ILE A 422 -19.31 6.87 -13.63
C ILE A 422 -18.89 5.78 -14.61
N GLN A 423 -18.82 6.05 -15.91
CA GLN A 423 -18.36 5.06 -16.88
C GLN A 423 -16.93 4.61 -16.61
N ARG A 424 -16.03 5.54 -16.27
CA ARG A 424 -14.66 5.25 -15.82
C ARG A 424 -14.64 4.37 -14.56
N GLN A 425 -15.45 4.70 -13.56
CA GLN A 425 -15.54 3.92 -12.33
C GLN A 425 -16.10 2.51 -12.57
N VAL A 426 -17.11 2.38 -13.39
CA VAL A 426 -17.68 1.07 -13.78
C VAL A 426 -16.66 0.24 -14.54
N ALA A 427 -15.92 0.83 -15.49
CA ALA A 427 -14.84 0.16 -16.20
C ALA A 427 -13.76 -0.34 -15.22
N GLY A 428 -13.33 0.50 -14.28
CA GLY A 428 -12.36 0.13 -13.25
C GLY A 428 -12.84 -0.95 -12.27
N ILE A 429 -14.15 -1.13 -12.09
CA ILE A 429 -14.73 -2.20 -11.26
C ILE A 429 -14.81 -3.52 -12.04
N LEU A 430 -15.10 -3.49 -13.33
CA LEU A 430 -15.36 -4.67 -14.16
C LEU A 430 -14.10 -5.26 -14.81
N VAL A 431 -13.10 -4.43 -15.10
CA VAL A 431 -11.90 -4.84 -15.85
C VAL A 431 -10.70 -4.94 -14.90
N GLU A 432 -10.16 -6.14 -14.75
CA GLU A 432 -8.98 -6.41 -13.90
C GLU A 432 -7.66 -6.21 -14.65
N ASP A 433 -7.70 -6.35 -15.96
CA ASP A 433 -6.53 -6.22 -16.83
C ASP A 433 -6.25 -4.73 -17.10
N THR A 434 -5.08 -4.27 -16.67
CA THR A 434 -4.69 -2.85 -16.74
C THR A 434 -4.55 -2.36 -18.19
N GLU A 435 -4.05 -3.19 -19.13
CA GLU A 435 -3.92 -2.81 -20.55
C GLU A 435 -5.30 -2.63 -21.16
N ARG A 436 -6.18 -3.60 -20.93
CA ARG A 436 -7.56 -3.57 -21.42
C ARG A 436 -8.38 -2.46 -20.79
N LEU A 437 -8.11 -2.12 -19.51
CA LEU A 437 -8.75 -0.98 -18.82
C LEU A 437 -8.33 0.35 -19.49
N ASN A 438 -7.06 0.53 -19.76
CA ASN A 438 -6.55 1.73 -20.44
C ASN A 438 -7.10 1.87 -21.87
N GLU A 439 -7.20 0.77 -22.63
CA GLU A 439 -7.85 0.76 -23.95
C GLU A 439 -9.33 1.19 -23.86
N MET A 440 -10.06 0.69 -22.86
CA MET A 440 -11.45 1.07 -22.66
C MET A 440 -11.60 2.53 -22.21
N LEU A 441 -10.73 3.02 -21.34
CA LEU A 441 -10.75 4.42 -20.91
C LEU A 441 -10.44 5.36 -22.09
N SER A 442 -9.45 5.04 -22.92
CA SER A 442 -9.16 5.80 -24.14
C SER A 442 -10.34 5.83 -25.11
N SER A 443 -11.01 4.69 -25.30
CA SER A 443 -12.18 4.61 -26.18
C SER A 443 -13.39 5.41 -25.65
N ILE A 444 -13.56 5.49 -24.33
CA ILE A 444 -14.60 6.31 -23.69
C ILE A 444 -14.30 7.81 -23.92
N GLU A 445 -13.05 8.22 -23.82
CA GLU A 445 -12.62 9.60 -24.07
C GLU A 445 -12.75 10.01 -25.54
N GLU A 446 -12.35 9.12 -26.46
CA GLU A 446 -12.49 9.35 -27.90
C GLU A 446 -13.97 9.46 -28.33
N TYR A 447 -14.85 8.66 -27.73
CA TYR A 447 -16.27 8.69 -28.03
C TYR A 447 -16.90 10.04 -27.62
N GLN A 448 -16.52 10.58 -26.47
CA GLN A 448 -17.00 11.90 -26.03
C GLN A 448 -16.45 13.05 -26.86
N GLN A 449 -15.16 13.01 -27.21
CA GLN A 449 -14.60 14.03 -28.13
C GLN A 449 -15.33 14.06 -29.46
N GLN A 450 -15.83 12.91 -29.93
CA GLN A 450 -16.64 12.85 -31.16
C GLN A 450 -18.06 13.40 -30.95
N GLU A 451 -18.68 13.19 -29.78
CA GLU A 451 -19.98 13.79 -29.43
C GLU A 451 -19.85 15.34 -29.27
N ASP A 452 -18.83 15.82 -28.57
CA ASP A 452 -18.59 17.25 -28.39
C ASP A 452 -18.29 17.98 -29.71
N VAL A 453 -17.59 17.32 -30.65
CA VAL A 453 -17.36 17.85 -32.00
C VAL A 453 -18.67 17.86 -32.81
N ALA A 454 -19.48 16.81 -32.68
CA ALA A 454 -20.77 16.73 -33.37
C ALA A 454 -21.80 17.76 -32.85
N GLU A 455 -21.80 18.05 -31.53
CA GLU A 455 -22.60 19.12 -30.95
C GLU A 455 -22.02 20.51 -31.29
N GLY A 456 -20.69 20.65 -31.40
CA GLY A 456 -20.02 21.89 -31.81
C GLY A 456 -20.28 22.25 -33.26
N ASP A 457 -20.30 21.29 -34.17
CA ASP A 457 -20.61 21.50 -35.61
C ASP A 457 -22.09 21.85 -35.84
N ILE A 458 -23.00 21.47 -34.93
CA ILE A 458 -24.41 21.88 -34.95
C ILE A 458 -24.58 23.33 -34.45
N ALA A 459 -23.67 23.83 -33.61
CA ALA A 459 -23.73 25.16 -33.02
C ALA A 459 -23.16 26.28 -33.94
N ASP A 460 -22.31 25.95 -34.92
CA ASP A 460 -21.67 26.94 -35.79
C ASP A 460 -22.43 27.20 -37.12
N ASP A 461 -23.50 26.41 -37.42
CA ASP A 461 -24.32 26.53 -38.63
C ASP A 461 -25.68 27.27 -38.39
N THR A 462 -25.89 27.90 -37.22
CA THR A 462 -27.10 28.65 -36.87
C THR A 462 -26.83 30.13 -36.60
N GLN A 463 -26.29 30.86 -37.59
CA GLN A 463 -26.60 32.28 -37.76
C GLN A 463 -27.17 32.51 -39.16
N GLU A 464 -28.46 32.67 -39.20
CA GLU A 464 -29.39 33.24 -40.17
C GLU A 464 -30.51 32.24 -40.53
N ASP A 465 -31.58 32.28 -39.80
CA ASP A 465 -32.94 32.51 -40.28
C ASP A 465 -33.95 32.27 -39.16
N THR A 466 -34.46 33.35 -38.61
CA THR A 466 -35.71 33.33 -37.83
C THR A 466 -36.86 33.01 -38.78
N GLN A 467 -37.15 31.71 -38.94
CA GLN A 467 -38.49 31.25 -39.37
C GLN A 467 -38.94 30.19 -38.36
N ASP A 468 -40.07 30.57 -37.75
CA ASP A 468 -40.97 29.80 -36.91
C ASP A 468 -41.12 28.36 -37.49
N ASP A 469 -40.38 27.39 -36.96
CA ASP A 469 -40.53 25.97 -37.25
C ASP A 469 -41.10 25.25 -36.02
N SER A 470 -42.36 25.53 -35.77
CA SER A 470 -43.21 24.61 -35.03
C SER A 470 -43.45 23.38 -35.91
N THR A 471 -42.41 22.54 -36.06
CA THR A 471 -42.59 21.20 -36.62
C THR A 471 -43.43 20.41 -35.63
N ASP A 472 -44.73 20.42 -35.92
CA ASP A 472 -45.76 19.61 -35.33
C ASP A 472 -45.28 18.19 -35.10
N ARG A 473 -44.97 17.84 -33.85
CA ARG A 473 -44.91 16.43 -33.45
C ARG A 473 -46.31 15.87 -33.59
N VAL A 474 -46.52 15.14 -34.69
CA VAL A 474 -47.82 14.52 -35.02
C VAL A 474 -47.72 13.01 -34.81
N TYR A 475 -48.72 12.41 -34.25
CA TYR A 475 -48.90 10.97 -34.25
C TYR A 475 -49.10 10.44 -35.67
N PRO A 476 -48.90 9.11 -35.91
CA PRO A 476 -49.15 8.51 -37.23
C PRO A 476 -50.57 8.69 -37.76
N ASP A 477 -51.53 9.05 -36.91
CA ASP A 477 -52.91 9.38 -37.27
C ASP A 477 -53.13 10.88 -37.63
N GLY A 478 -52.03 11.68 -37.69
CA GLY A 478 -52.05 13.08 -38.11
C GLY A 478 -52.52 14.08 -37.02
N GLN A 479 -52.61 13.64 -35.76
CA GLN A 479 -53.01 14.49 -34.63
C GLN A 479 -51.80 15.04 -33.85
N PRO A 480 -51.82 16.29 -33.39
CA PRO A 480 -50.72 16.86 -32.63
C PRO A 480 -50.52 16.18 -31.29
N ILE A 481 -49.27 15.93 -30.89
CA ILE A 481 -48.92 15.41 -29.57
C ILE A 481 -49.00 16.56 -28.56
N PRO A 482 -49.84 16.48 -27.51
CA PRO A 482 -49.88 17.49 -26.47
C PRO A 482 -48.54 17.63 -25.74
N GLU A 483 -48.10 18.82 -25.47
CA GLU A 483 -46.81 19.11 -24.78
C GLU A 483 -46.74 18.58 -23.32
N ASP A 484 -47.90 18.31 -22.69
CA ASP A 484 -48.00 17.94 -21.27
C ASP A 484 -48.15 16.42 -21.03
N LEU A 485 -47.88 15.55 -22.02
CA LEU A 485 -48.02 14.11 -21.83
C LEU A 485 -46.83 13.49 -21.08
N PRO A 486 -47.12 12.64 -20.06
CA PRO A 486 -46.07 11.86 -19.45
C PRO A 486 -45.33 11.02 -20.50
N PRO A 487 -43.98 10.91 -20.44
CA PRO A 487 -43.16 10.17 -21.43
C PRO A 487 -43.47 8.67 -21.50
N ALA A 488 -44.51 8.19 -20.77
CA ALA A 488 -44.92 6.79 -20.70
C ALA A 488 -45.94 6.39 -21.80
N TYR A 489 -46.49 7.33 -22.58
CA TYR A 489 -47.47 7.04 -23.62
C TYR A 489 -46.84 7.05 -25.00
N GLN A 490 -47.28 6.10 -25.83
CA GLN A 490 -46.95 6.00 -27.25
C GLN A 490 -48.15 5.61 -28.07
N SER A 491 -48.08 5.76 -29.39
CA SER A 491 -49.16 5.28 -30.27
C SER A 491 -49.33 3.77 -30.15
N SER A 492 -50.59 3.28 -30.10
CA SER A 492 -50.85 1.83 -30.13
C SER A 492 -50.48 1.15 -31.44
N ALA A 493 -50.14 1.94 -32.48
CA ALA A 493 -49.63 1.47 -33.76
C ALA A 493 -48.07 1.49 -33.82
N SER A 494 -47.38 1.90 -32.75
CA SER A 494 -45.93 1.92 -32.71
C SER A 494 -45.32 0.52 -32.62
N ASP A 495 -44.14 0.33 -33.21
CA ASP A 495 -43.38 -0.91 -33.09
C ASP A 495 -43.09 -1.27 -31.63
N GLY A 496 -43.36 -2.52 -31.24
CA GLY A 496 -43.18 -3.02 -29.87
C GLY A 496 -44.43 -2.95 -28.98
N VAL A 497 -45.54 -2.38 -29.44
CA VAL A 497 -46.82 -2.45 -28.74
C VAL A 497 -47.48 -3.78 -29.04
N PRO A 498 -47.91 -4.57 -28.00
CA PRO A 498 -48.63 -5.82 -28.23
C PRO A 498 -49.95 -5.60 -28.98
N GLU A 499 -50.21 -6.45 -29.97
CA GLU A 499 -51.41 -6.36 -30.82
C GLU A 499 -52.68 -6.39 -30.01
N GLY A 500 -53.58 -5.43 -30.26
CA GLY A 500 -54.88 -5.32 -29.58
C GLY A 500 -54.83 -4.57 -28.24
N GLN A 501 -53.71 -4.04 -27.82
CA GLN A 501 -53.60 -3.22 -26.60
C GLN A 501 -53.65 -1.74 -26.95
N ALA A 502 -54.61 -1.01 -26.38
CA ALA A 502 -54.74 0.44 -26.52
C ALA A 502 -55.39 1.05 -25.26
N CYS A 503 -55.20 2.36 -25.04
CA CYS A 503 -55.89 3.04 -23.92
C CYS A 503 -57.39 3.00 -24.04
N GLY A 504 -57.94 2.88 -25.23
CA GLY A 504 -59.40 2.72 -25.45
C GLY A 504 -60.00 1.47 -24.80
N ASN A 505 -59.21 0.38 -24.66
CA ASN A 505 -59.63 -0.88 -24.03
C ASN A 505 -58.85 -1.18 -22.74
N CYS A 506 -58.26 -0.17 -22.11
CA CYS A 506 -57.52 -0.29 -20.87
C CYS A 506 -58.43 -0.18 -19.64
N GLY A 507 -58.23 -1.03 -18.63
CA GLY A 507 -58.98 -1.01 -17.38
C GLY A 507 -58.85 0.27 -16.55
N TYR A 508 -57.82 1.06 -16.81
CA TYR A 508 -57.64 2.37 -16.17
C TYR A 508 -58.29 3.54 -16.92
N ASN A 509 -58.92 3.31 -18.07
CA ASN A 509 -59.59 4.36 -18.82
C ASN A 509 -61.01 4.59 -18.24
N GLN A 510 -61.24 5.78 -17.70
CA GLN A 510 -62.58 6.24 -17.28
C GLN A 510 -62.87 7.57 -17.99
N ASN A 511 -63.76 7.52 -18.97
CA ASN A 511 -64.17 8.70 -19.73
C ASN A 511 -63.01 9.48 -20.36
N GLN A 512 -62.11 8.79 -21.04
CA GLN A 512 -60.89 9.35 -21.65
C GLN A 512 -59.89 9.95 -20.64
N MET A 513 -59.94 9.50 -19.38
CA MET A 513 -59.02 9.88 -18.32
C MET A 513 -58.36 8.62 -17.78
N CYS A 514 -57.02 8.64 -17.62
CA CYS A 514 -56.27 7.52 -17.07
C CYS A 514 -56.17 7.61 -15.54
N THR A 515 -56.86 6.74 -14.83
CA THR A 515 -56.86 6.71 -13.36
C THR A 515 -55.50 6.26 -12.77
N LYS A 516 -54.66 5.60 -13.57
CA LYS A 516 -53.30 5.21 -13.17
C LYS A 516 -52.32 6.39 -13.12
N PHE A 517 -52.52 7.42 -13.96
CA PHE A 517 -51.67 8.58 -14.08
C PHE A 517 -52.44 9.88 -13.75
N ASN A 518 -52.85 10.00 -12.50
CA ASN A 518 -53.49 11.19 -11.92
C ASN A 518 -54.65 11.79 -12.75
N ASN A 519 -55.47 10.93 -13.38
CA ASN A 519 -56.54 11.32 -14.28
C ASN A 519 -56.08 12.16 -15.49
N ALA A 520 -54.90 11.83 -16.02
CA ALA A 520 -54.41 12.45 -17.25
C ALA A 520 -55.37 12.15 -18.41
N GLU A 521 -55.67 13.13 -19.25
CA GLU A 521 -56.47 12.98 -20.46
C GLU A 521 -55.74 12.06 -21.45
N ILE A 522 -56.42 11.04 -22.00
CA ILE A 522 -55.84 10.03 -22.87
C ILE A 522 -56.70 9.85 -24.13
N ARG A 523 -56.08 9.39 -25.21
CA ARG A 523 -56.78 8.99 -26.43
C ARG A 523 -56.88 7.50 -26.56
N GLU A 524 -57.92 7.04 -27.22
CA GLU A 524 -58.22 5.61 -27.42
C GLU A 524 -57.07 4.90 -28.19
N SER A 525 -56.38 5.61 -29.09
CA SER A 525 -55.26 5.12 -29.92
C SER A 525 -53.90 5.11 -29.22
N TRP A 526 -53.84 5.48 -27.95
CA TRP A 526 -52.59 5.48 -27.18
C TRP A 526 -52.40 4.17 -26.44
N TRP A 527 -51.18 3.89 -26.00
CA TRP A 527 -50.78 2.76 -25.19
C TRP A 527 -49.68 3.13 -24.21
N CYS A 528 -49.60 2.46 -23.09
CA CYS A 528 -48.49 2.56 -22.15
C CYS A 528 -48.17 1.19 -21.54
N LEU A 529 -46.95 1.03 -21.01
CA LEU A 529 -46.47 -0.21 -20.37
C LEU A 529 -47.27 -0.66 -19.14
N LYS A 530 -48.24 0.15 -18.67
CA LYS A 530 -49.12 -0.16 -17.54
C LYS A 530 -50.53 -0.54 -17.98
N TRP A 531 -50.70 -0.88 -19.28
CA TRP A 531 -51.98 -1.32 -19.82
C TRP A 531 -52.48 -2.60 -19.12
N GLU A 532 -53.72 -2.62 -18.72
CA GLU A 532 -54.42 -3.78 -18.17
C GLU A 532 -55.77 -3.91 -18.90
N PRO A 533 -56.26 -5.16 -19.15
CA PRO A 533 -57.55 -5.33 -19.81
C PRO A 533 -58.71 -4.77 -18.97
N GLN A 534 -59.75 -4.25 -19.65
CA GLN A 534 -61.03 -3.94 -18.99
C GLN A 534 -61.67 -5.24 -18.49
N ALA A 535 -62.11 -5.28 -17.22
CA ALA A 535 -62.72 -6.44 -16.60
C ALA A 535 -64.07 -6.77 -17.19
#